data_1f73eee7da5ed30657cdc109be8998d1
#
_entry.id   1f73eee7da5ed30657cdc109be8998d1
#
_cell.length_a   1.000
_cell.length_b   1.000
_cell.length_c   1.000
_cell.angle_alpha   90.00
_cell.angle_beta   90.00
_cell.angle_gamma   90.00
#
_symmetry.space_group_name_H-M   'P 1'
#
loop_
_entity.id
_entity.type
_entity.pdbx_description
1 polymer ?
#
loop_
_entity_poly.entity_id
_entity_poly.type
_entity_poly.pdbx_seq_one_letter_code
_entity_poly.pdbx_strand_id
1 'polypeptide(L)'
;MFGNKRRKKGFFVPESLIIRPPSEWRSLLVRITRGCNWNRCRFCGIYPAMGQADFSIRSLAEIRRDIDVLVLRHPRAETAFFGDADPLAAGMEIFCDAARYLRQRIPVQRLTCYGRVATLHRLGSENIHRLAAAGLDRIHVGLESGDAEVLRRQRKGQSPKMVVRVARWLREAGIELSCYVLLGLGGRDQWRRHITETARLINRIEPGFVRVRRLWLHGDVENGCPLWQEVRAGDFVEQDPEGTVRELELLLEQLQPLETFLACDHANNYVQVSGLLREDRDQMLAEVRDFLALPEERRQAQYAVIGSRI
;
A
#
# COMPACT_ATOMS: atom_id res chain seq x y z
N MET A 1 -35.20 -36.03 31.09
CA MET A 1 -34.46 -36.03 29.81
C MET A 1 -33.60 -34.78 29.72
N PHE A 2 -32.31 -34.88 30.03
CA PHE A 2 -31.37 -33.76 29.95
C PHE A 2 -30.67 -33.82 28.60
N GLY A 3 -31.02 -32.88 27.75
CA GLY A 3 -30.41 -32.72 26.45
C GLY A 3 -29.00 -32.11 26.53
N ASN A 4 -28.00 -32.91 26.25
CA ASN A 4 -26.58 -32.60 26.26
C ASN A 4 -26.24 -31.75 25.01
N LYS A 5 -26.23 -30.42 25.15
CA LYS A 5 -25.71 -29.51 24.08
C LYS A 5 -24.22 -29.71 23.97
N ARG A 6 -23.76 -30.56 23.05
CA ARG A 6 -22.38 -30.68 22.62
C ARG A 6 -21.93 -29.31 22.13
N ARG A 7 -21.03 -28.64 22.89
CA ARG A 7 -20.24 -27.49 22.42
C ARG A 7 -19.45 -27.96 21.19
N LYS A 8 -19.79 -27.46 20.01
CA LYS A 8 -18.94 -27.61 18.81
C LYS A 8 -17.59 -27.03 19.18
N LYS A 9 -16.55 -27.86 19.27
CA LYS A 9 -15.15 -27.44 19.29
C LYS A 9 -14.93 -26.68 18.00
N GLY A 10 -14.80 -25.34 18.07
CA GLY A 10 -14.49 -24.52 16.91
C GLY A 10 -13.17 -25.00 16.34
N PHE A 11 -13.20 -25.50 15.12
CA PHE A 11 -11.98 -25.74 14.35
C PHE A 11 -11.26 -24.40 14.24
N PHE A 12 -10.01 -24.36 14.72
CA PHE A 12 -9.12 -23.22 14.48
C PHE A 12 -8.78 -23.22 13.00
N VAL A 13 -9.48 -22.39 12.24
CA VAL A 13 -9.10 -22.11 10.86
C VAL A 13 -7.93 -21.13 10.94
N PRO A 14 -6.75 -21.50 10.46
CA PRO A 14 -5.62 -20.57 10.44
C PRO A 14 -6.02 -19.31 9.67
N GLU A 15 -5.83 -18.13 10.26
CA GLU A 15 -6.04 -16.89 9.55
C GLU A 15 -5.01 -16.78 8.41
N SER A 16 -5.44 -16.33 7.24
CA SER A 16 -4.54 -16.10 6.11
C SER A 16 -3.45 -15.09 6.46
N LEU A 17 -2.37 -15.08 5.68
CA LEU A 17 -1.26 -14.15 5.88
C LEU A 17 -1.76 -12.70 5.81
N ILE A 18 -1.17 -11.85 6.65
CA ILE A 18 -1.34 -10.40 6.56
C ILE A 18 -0.28 -9.84 5.61
N ILE A 19 -0.71 -9.06 4.63
CA ILE A 19 0.20 -8.35 3.75
C ILE A 19 0.74 -7.13 4.48
N ARG A 20 2.05 -6.91 4.42
CA ARG A 20 2.73 -5.76 5.01
C ARG A 20 3.78 -5.19 4.05
N PRO A 21 4.13 -3.91 4.18
CA PRO A 21 5.25 -3.33 3.45
C PRO A 21 6.56 -4.04 3.80
N PRO A 22 7.54 -4.18 2.87
CA PRO A 22 8.87 -4.68 3.20
C PRO A 22 9.56 -3.91 4.34
N SER A 23 9.32 -2.60 4.45
CA SER A 23 9.81 -1.78 5.57
C SER A 23 9.30 -2.21 6.94
N GLU A 24 8.23 -2.98 7.00
CA GLU A 24 7.58 -3.47 8.23
C GLU A 24 7.86 -4.96 8.50
N TRP A 25 8.87 -5.56 7.85
CA TRP A 25 9.12 -7.00 7.95
C TRP A 25 9.50 -7.48 9.37
N ARG A 26 10.05 -6.59 10.20
CA ARG A 26 10.38 -6.84 11.63
C ARG A 26 9.30 -6.39 12.60
N SER A 27 8.27 -5.70 12.13
CA SER A 27 7.22 -5.17 12.99
C SER A 27 6.33 -6.27 13.56
N LEU A 28 5.88 -6.12 14.79
CA LEU A 28 4.78 -6.90 15.34
C LEU A 28 3.56 -6.74 14.44
N LEU A 29 3.02 -7.83 13.96
CA LEU A 29 1.94 -7.81 12.98
C LEU A 29 0.60 -8.09 13.65
N VAL A 30 -0.19 -7.05 13.88
CA VAL A 30 -1.50 -7.12 14.54
C VAL A 30 -2.62 -6.93 13.53
N ARG A 31 -3.51 -7.90 13.40
CA ARG A 31 -4.68 -7.79 12.54
C ARG A 31 -5.82 -7.08 13.25
N ILE A 32 -6.32 -6.00 12.67
CA ILE A 32 -7.47 -5.23 13.17
C ILE A 32 -8.74 -5.57 12.38
N THR A 33 -8.60 -5.69 11.06
CA THR A 33 -9.70 -6.06 10.14
C THR A 33 -9.30 -7.28 9.33
N ARG A 34 -10.25 -7.90 8.65
CA ARG A 34 -10.02 -8.93 7.61
C ARG A 34 -10.53 -8.41 6.29
N GLY A 35 -9.75 -8.61 5.22
CA GLY A 35 -10.13 -8.19 3.89
C GLY A 35 -10.02 -6.68 3.65
N CYS A 36 -10.63 -6.21 2.58
CA CYS A 36 -10.66 -4.81 2.19
C CYS A 36 -12.09 -4.26 2.21
N ASN A 37 -12.33 -3.21 2.99
CA ASN A 37 -13.64 -2.57 3.11
C ASN A 37 -14.15 -1.91 1.82
N TRP A 38 -13.29 -1.75 0.82
CA TRP A 38 -13.64 -1.23 -0.49
C TRP A 38 -13.77 -2.30 -1.56
N ASN A 39 -12.73 -3.10 -1.75
CA ASN A 39 -12.61 -4.24 -2.65
C ASN A 39 -13.21 -4.04 -4.07
N ARG A 40 -13.13 -2.80 -4.62
CA ARG A 40 -13.70 -2.40 -5.92
C ARG A 40 -12.68 -1.87 -6.90
N CYS A 41 -11.39 -1.81 -6.50
CA CYS A 41 -10.32 -1.37 -7.40
C CYS A 41 -10.16 -2.38 -8.54
N ARG A 42 -10.23 -1.91 -9.80
CA ARG A 42 -10.23 -2.81 -10.98
C ARG A 42 -8.92 -3.58 -11.13
N PHE A 43 -7.81 -2.98 -10.69
CA PHE A 43 -6.46 -3.57 -10.76
C PHE A 43 -6.12 -4.49 -9.59
N CYS A 44 -6.93 -4.55 -8.54
CA CYS A 44 -6.60 -5.26 -7.30
C CYS A 44 -7.41 -6.56 -7.19
N GLY A 45 -6.70 -7.69 -7.14
CA GLY A 45 -7.25 -9.02 -6.88
C GLY A 45 -6.75 -9.65 -5.58
N ILE A 46 -6.06 -8.90 -4.73
CA ILE A 46 -5.32 -9.43 -3.57
C ILE A 46 -6.22 -10.20 -2.61
N TYR A 47 -7.27 -9.58 -2.11
CA TYR A 47 -8.11 -10.23 -1.09
C TYR A 47 -8.99 -11.36 -1.64
N PRO A 48 -9.59 -11.25 -2.84
CA PRO A 48 -10.24 -12.38 -3.49
C PRO A 48 -9.27 -13.56 -3.70
N ALA A 49 -8.06 -13.32 -4.19
CA ALA A 49 -7.05 -14.35 -4.41
C ALA A 49 -6.60 -15.05 -3.10
N MET A 50 -6.68 -14.36 -1.97
CA MET A 50 -6.38 -14.91 -0.65
C MET A 50 -7.58 -15.60 0.01
N GLY A 51 -8.73 -15.71 -0.67
CA GLY A 51 -9.97 -16.24 -0.08
C GLY A 51 -10.59 -15.32 0.98
N GLN A 52 -10.24 -14.03 0.99
CA GLN A 52 -10.73 -13.03 1.94
C GLN A 52 -11.49 -11.89 1.23
N ALA A 53 -12.39 -12.25 0.34
CA ALA A 53 -13.21 -11.27 -0.39
C ALA A 53 -14.10 -10.45 0.55
N ASP A 54 -14.55 -11.03 1.66
CA ASP A 54 -15.45 -10.40 2.62
C ASP A 54 -14.69 -9.60 3.67
N PHE A 55 -15.15 -8.36 3.88
CA PHE A 55 -14.62 -7.50 4.92
C PHE A 55 -15.28 -7.82 6.28
N SER A 56 -14.46 -7.90 7.33
CA SER A 56 -14.94 -7.98 8.71
C SER A 56 -14.03 -7.26 9.69
N ILE A 57 -14.60 -6.84 10.81
CA ILE A 57 -13.90 -6.17 11.90
C ILE A 57 -13.68 -7.19 13.02
N ARG A 58 -12.46 -7.25 13.56
CA ARG A 58 -12.15 -8.10 14.70
C ARG A 58 -12.60 -7.44 16.00
N SER A 59 -13.03 -8.24 16.95
CA SER A 59 -13.37 -7.75 18.28
C SER A 59 -12.11 -7.28 19.03
N LEU A 60 -12.26 -6.27 19.87
CA LEU A 60 -11.15 -5.77 20.69
C LEU A 60 -10.54 -6.86 21.59
N ALA A 61 -11.36 -7.82 22.05
CA ALA A 61 -10.89 -8.95 22.82
C ALA A 61 -9.97 -9.90 22.03
N GLU A 62 -10.26 -10.14 20.73
CA GLU A 62 -9.37 -10.91 19.85
C GLU A 62 -8.06 -10.16 19.60
N ILE A 63 -8.16 -8.85 19.31
CA ILE A 63 -6.99 -8.01 19.06
C ILE A 63 -6.06 -7.98 20.26
N ARG A 64 -6.58 -7.78 21.46
CA ARG A 64 -5.80 -7.76 22.69
C ARG A 64 -5.11 -9.09 22.98
N ARG A 65 -5.80 -10.23 22.78
CA ARG A 65 -5.18 -11.55 22.91
C ARG A 65 -4.00 -11.75 21.95
N ASP A 66 -4.16 -11.31 20.70
CA ASP A 66 -3.06 -11.40 19.73
C ASP A 66 -1.87 -10.53 20.15
N ILE A 67 -2.13 -9.30 20.62
CA ILE A 67 -1.09 -8.41 21.15
C ILE A 67 -0.35 -9.09 22.31
N ASP A 68 -1.05 -9.67 23.27
CA ASP A 68 -0.45 -10.37 24.41
C ASP A 68 0.45 -11.54 23.96
N VAL A 69 -0.01 -12.35 23.01
CA VAL A 69 0.78 -13.46 22.44
C VAL A 69 2.01 -12.95 21.69
N LEU A 70 1.86 -11.89 20.87
CA LEU A 70 2.96 -11.32 20.10
C LEU A 70 4.03 -10.70 21.00
N VAL A 71 3.63 -9.96 22.03
CA VAL A 71 4.56 -9.35 23.00
C VAL A 71 5.34 -10.42 23.75
N LEU A 72 4.70 -11.51 24.16
CA LEU A 72 5.39 -12.63 24.82
C LEU A 72 6.43 -13.30 23.89
N ARG A 73 6.10 -13.43 22.60
CA ARG A 73 6.99 -14.06 21.61
C ARG A 73 8.12 -13.13 21.15
N HIS A 74 7.88 -11.83 21.14
CA HIS A 74 8.78 -10.81 20.61
C HIS A 74 8.97 -9.63 21.59
N PRO A 75 9.49 -9.87 22.81
CA PRO A 75 9.57 -8.85 23.85
C PRO A 75 10.51 -7.68 23.52
N ARG A 76 11.31 -7.81 22.46
CA ARG A 76 12.27 -6.78 22.01
C ARG A 76 11.83 -6.11 20.70
N ALA A 77 10.57 -6.27 20.29
CA ALA A 77 10.11 -5.64 19.07
C ALA A 77 10.07 -4.10 19.24
N GLU A 78 10.68 -3.41 18.29
CA GLU A 78 10.78 -1.95 18.30
C GLU A 78 9.64 -1.29 17.51
N THR A 79 9.00 -2.03 16.63
CA THR A 79 7.95 -1.52 15.74
C THR A 79 6.75 -2.44 15.71
N ALA A 80 5.57 -1.87 15.42
CA ALA A 80 4.33 -2.60 15.22
C ALA A 80 3.61 -2.11 13.96
N PHE A 81 2.90 -3.04 13.32
CA PHE A 81 2.12 -2.77 12.13
C PHE A 81 0.69 -3.29 12.28
N PHE A 82 -0.30 -2.42 12.09
CA PHE A 82 -1.72 -2.78 12.09
C PHE A 82 -2.23 -3.05 10.67
N GLY A 83 -2.70 -4.26 10.43
CA GLY A 83 -3.31 -4.76 9.17
C GLY A 83 -4.81 -5.07 9.35
N ASP A 84 -5.57 -5.35 8.30
CA ASP A 84 -5.21 -5.59 6.90
C ASP A 84 -5.21 -4.30 6.06
N ALA A 85 -6.07 -4.26 4.99
CA ALA A 85 -6.05 -3.20 3.97
C ALA A 85 -6.36 -1.79 4.51
N ASP A 86 -7.24 -1.70 5.51
CA ASP A 86 -7.70 -0.44 6.09
C ASP A 86 -8.17 -0.63 7.54
N PRO A 87 -7.25 -0.80 8.49
CA PRO A 87 -7.59 -0.96 9.91
C PRO A 87 -8.44 0.18 10.48
N LEU A 88 -8.34 1.38 9.91
CA LEU A 88 -9.14 2.54 10.31
C LEU A 88 -10.64 2.37 10.02
N ALA A 89 -11.00 1.44 9.13
CA ALA A 89 -12.39 1.08 8.87
C ALA A 89 -13.05 0.34 10.04
N ALA A 90 -12.27 -0.14 11.01
CA ALA A 90 -12.81 -0.70 12.26
C ALA A 90 -13.45 0.37 13.17
N GLY A 91 -13.21 1.65 12.87
CA GLY A 91 -13.68 2.76 13.69
C GLY A 91 -12.63 3.23 14.68
N MET A 92 -12.78 4.50 15.09
CA MET A 92 -11.81 5.19 15.95
C MET A 92 -11.61 4.53 17.31
N GLU A 93 -12.69 4.03 17.92
CA GLU A 93 -12.62 3.40 19.25
C GLU A 93 -11.76 2.14 19.23
N ILE A 94 -12.05 1.20 18.32
CA ILE A 94 -11.32 -0.06 18.22
C ILE A 94 -9.85 0.21 17.88
N PHE A 95 -9.58 1.10 16.92
CA PHE A 95 -8.20 1.41 16.52
C PHE A 95 -7.40 2.06 17.66
N CYS A 96 -7.95 3.10 18.27
CA CYS A 96 -7.25 3.83 19.33
C CYS A 96 -7.06 2.98 20.60
N ASP A 97 -8.04 2.13 20.95
CA ASP A 97 -7.92 1.24 22.09
C ASP A 97 -6.87 0.15 21.85
N ALA A 98 -6.83 -0.42 20.63
CA ALA A 98 -5.80 -1.38 20.24
C ALA A 98 -4.39 -0.74 20.29
N ALA A 99 -4.24 0.49 19.78
CA ALA A 99 -2.98 1.22 19.77
C ALA A 99 -2.49 1.53 21.20
N ARG A 100 -3.36 2.05 22.04
CA ARG A 100 -3.04 2.32 23.47
C ARG A 100 -2.70 1.03 24.21
N TYR A 101 -3.47 -0.03 24.00
CA TYR A 101 -3.21 -1.33 24.64
C TYR A 101 -1.85 -1.90 24.22
N LEU A 102 -1.51 -1.86 22.93
CA LEU A 102 -0.18 -2.27 22.46
C LEU A 102 0.94 -1.51 23.16
N ARG A 103 0.86 -0.17 23.22
CA ARG A 103 1.89 0.67 23.83
C ARG A 103 2.01 0.50 25.35
N GLN A 104 0.95 0.07 26.04
CA GLN A 104 0.99 -0.31 27.45
C GLN A 104 1.71 -1.64 27.67
N ARG A 105 1.70 -2.54 26.67
CA ARG A 105 2.29 -3.88 26.76
C ARG A 105 3.76 -3.92 26.32
N ILE A 106 4.17 -3.06 25.39
CA ILE A 106 5.52 -2.99 24.85
C ILE A 106 5.84 -1.55 24.38
N PRO A 107 7.03 -1.03 24.69
CA PRO A 107 7.43 0.34 24.29
C PRO A 107 7.89 0.37 22.83
N VAL A 108 6.97 0.17 21.89
CA VAL A 108 7.31 0.32 20.46
C VAL A 108 7.66 1.76 20.13
N GLN A 109 8.74 1.95 19.37
CA GLN A 109 9.20 3.25 18.88
C GLN A 109 8.28 3.79 17.78
N ARG A 110 7.71 2.86 16.96
CA ARG A 110 6.85 3.22 15.85
C ARG A 110 5.70 2.25 15.68
N LEU A 111 4.48 2.80 15.62
CA LEU A 111 3.27 2.11 15.19
C LEU A 111 2.88 2.60 13.81
N THR A 112 2.71 1.68 12.87
CA THR A 112 2.29 1.97 11.51
C THR A 112 1.03 1.20 11.13
N CYS A 113 0.32 1.64 10.10
CA CYS A 113 -0.79 0.88 9.54
C CYS A 113 -0.94 1.14 8.05
N TYR A 114 -1.71 0.29 7.37
CA TYR A 114 -2.31 0.67 6.11
C TYR A 114 -3.51 1.58 6.34
N GLY A 115 -3.86 2.37 5.33
CA GLY A 115 -5.08 3.16 5.31
C GLY A 115 -5.48 3.56 3.90
N ARG A 116 -6.76 3.86 3.74
CA ARG A 116 -7.28 4.42 2.50
C ARG A 116 -7.47 5.93 2.65
N VAL A 117 -7.04 6.68 1.64
CA VAL A 117 -7.26 8.15 1.61
C VAL A 117 -8.74 8.50 1.81
N ALA A 118 -9.66 7.73 1.22
CA ALA A 118 -11.09 7.96 1.39
C ALA A 118 -11.56 7.78 2.84
N THR A 119 -11.00 6.81 3.58
CA THR A 119 -11.30 6.61 5.00
C THR A 119 -10.77 7.76 5.84
N LEU A 120 -9.51 8.15 5.64
CA LEU A 120 -8.88 9.29 6.32
C LEU A 120 -9.64 10.61 6.03
N HIS A 121 -10.03 10.82 4.78
CA HIS A 121 -10.80 12.00 4.40
C HIS A 121 -12.16 12.06 5.10
N ARG A 122 -12.84 10.93 5.26
CA ARG A 122 -14.11 10.83 5.99
C ARG A 122 -13.95 11.02 7.50
N LEU A 123 -12.85 10.56 8.07
CA LEU A 123 -12.53 10.75 9.50
C LEU A 123 -12.34 12.24 9.84
N GLY A 124 -11.76 13.03 8.93
CA GLY A 124 -11.50 14.45 9.16
C GLY A 124 -10.29 14.73 10.03
N SER A 125 -9.90 16.00 10.11
CA SER A 125 -8.70 16.45 10.80
C SER A 125 -8.71 16.08 12.28
N GLU A 126 -9.81 16.32 12.98
CA GLU A 126 -9.93 16.05 14.41
C GLU A 126 -9.61 14.58 14.76
N ASN A 127 -10.21 13.63 14.03
CA ASN A 127 -9.94 12.22 14.26
C ASN A 127 -8.51 11.82 13.88
N ILE A 128 -7.89 12.47 12.88
CA ILE A 128 -6.47 12.25 12.55
C ILE A 128 -5.58 12.67 13.72
N HIS A 129 -5.85 13.78 14.39
CA HIS A 129 -5.13 14.16 15.62
C HIS A 129 -5.35 13.16 16.76
N ARG A 130 -6.55 12.58 16.88
CA ARG A 130 -6.82 11.51 17.85
C ARG A 130 -6.06 10.23 17.55
N LEU A 131 -5.82 9.89 16.26
CA LEU A 131 -4.96 8.78 15.88
C LEU A 131 -3.50 9.01 16.29
N ALA A 132 -2.97 10.22 16.10
CA ALA A 132 -1.64 10.60 16.55
C ALA A 132 -1.53 10.50 18.08
N ALA A 133 -2.51 11.04 18.81
CA ALA A 133 -2.57 10.95 20.28
C ALA A 133 -2.70 9.51 20.79
N ALA A 134 -3.27 8.59 20.00
CA ALA A 134 -3.29 7.16 20.30
C ALA A 134 -1.97 6.45 19.98
N GLY A 135 -1.03 7.15 19.32
CA GLY A 135 0.31 6.67 19.03
C GLY A 135 0.50 6.11 17.62
N LEU A 136 -0.31 6.49 16.65
CA LEU A 136 -0.01 6.22 15.25
C LEU A 136 1.05 7.17 14.73
N ASP A 137 2.21 6.64 14.28
CA ASP A 137 3.35 7.43 13.83
C ASP A 137 3.45 7.52 12.30
N ARG A 138 3.03 6.49 11.57
CA ARG A 138 3.10 6.44 10.10
C ARG A 138 1.89 5.74 9.54
N ILE A 139 1.44 6.19 8.37
CA ILE A 139 0.40 5.53 7.60
C ILE A 139 0.84 5.28 6.16
N HIS A 140 0.62 4.05 5.68
CA HIS A 140 0.85 3.66 4.30
C HIS A 140 -0.45 3.74 3.51
N VAL A 141 -0.49 4.55 2.47
CA VAL A 141 -1.67 4.69 1.60
C VAL A 141 -1.36 4.31 0.15
N GLY A 142 -2.29 3.66 -0.49
CA GLY A 142 -2.24 3.49 -1.94
C GLY A 142 -2.64 4.80 -2.62
N LEU A 143 -1.66 5.61 -3.05
CA LEU A 143 -1.86 6.75 -3.93
C LEU A 143 -2.22 6.26 -5.34
N GLU A 144 -1.45 5.32 -5.85
CA GLU A 144 -1.45 4.62 -7.13
C GLU A 144 -1.23 5.56 -8.31
N SER A 145 -1.92 6.70 -8.37
CA SER A 145 -1.86 7.72 -9.42
C SER A 145 -2.18 9.11 -8.88
N GLY A 146 -1.63 10.13 -9.48
CA GLY A 146 -2.07 11.52 -9.30
C GLY A 146 -3.13 11.97 -10.31
N ASP A 147 -3.41 11.17 -11.33
CA ASP A 147 -4.39 11.48 -12.36
C ASP A 147 -5.80 11.10 -11.91
N ALA A 148 -6.71 12.10 -11.91
CA ALA A 148 -8.09 11.90 -11.46
C ALA A 148 -8.87 10.92 -12.35
N GLU A 149 -8.61 10.92 -13.66
CA GLU A 149 -9.29 10.05 -14.62
C GLU A 149 -8.82 8.60 -14.47
N VAL A 150 -7.51 8.38 -14.32
CA VAL A 150 -6.96 7.04 -14.03
C VAL A 150 -7.54 6.50 -12.72
N LEU A 151 -7.58 7.29 -11.66
CA LEU A 151 -8.17 6.89 -10.37
C LEU A 151 -9.66 6.55 -10.50
N ARG A 152 -10.41 7.31 -11.30
CA ARG A 152 -11.83 7.07 -11.58
C ARG A 152 -12.03 5.77 -12.37
N ARG A 153 -11.30 5.59 -13.47
CA ARG A 153 -11.33 4.38 -14.31
C ARG A 153 -11.02 3.15 -13.47
N GLN A 154 -10.02 3.23 -12.62
CA GLN A 154 -9.59 2.13 -11.76
C GLN A 154 -10.46 1.95 -10.50
N ARG A 155 -11.52 2.73 -10.33
CA ARG A 155 -12.44 2.69 -9.19
C ARG A 155 -11.71 2.74 -7.83
N LYS A 156 -10.62 3.54 -7.74
CA LYS A 156 -9.84 3.65 -6.50
C LYS A 156 -10.65 4.28 -5.35
N GLY A 157 -11.66 5.09 -5.66
CA GLY A 157 -12.53 5.72 -4.68
C GLY A 157 -11.88 6.89 -3.94
N GLN A 158 -10.94 7.56 -4.57
CA GLN A 158 -10.27 8.77 -4.08
C GLN A 158 -10.00 9.75 -5.24
N SER A 159 -9.66 10.98 -4.90
CA SER A 159 -9.24 11.99 -5.86
C SER A 159 -7.96 12.71 -5.39
N PRO A 160 -7.18 13.34 -6.30
CA PRO A 160 -6.00 14.11 -5.92
C PRO A 160 -6.30 15.22 -4.89
N LYS A 161 -7.47 15.85 -4.98
CA LYS A 161 -7.91 16.87 -4.00
C LYS A 161 -8.08 16.28 -2.59
N MET A 162 -8.62 15.05 -2.47
CA MET A 162 -8.72 14.36 -1.20
C MET A 162 -7.34 14.03 -0.64
N VAL A 163 -6.42 13.55 -1.49
CA VAL A 163 -5.03 13.25 -1.09
C VAL A 163 -4.35 14.48 -0.50
N VAL A 164 -4.40 15.62 -1.20
CA VAL A 164 -3.79 16.89 -0.71
C VAL A 164 -4.34 17.29 0.66
N ARG A 165 -5.65 17.18 0.85
CA ARG A 165 -6.29 17.52 2.12
C ARG A 165 -5.85 16.58 3.25
N VAL A 166 -5.85 15.28 2.99
CA VAL A 166 -5.43 14.25 3.97
C VAL A 166 -3.95 14.39 4.31
N ALA A 167 -3.08 14.60 3.30
CA ALA A 167 -1.64 14.81 3.53
C ALA A 167 -1.38 16.01 4.46
N ARG A 168 -2.10 17.12 4.26
CA ARG A 168 -2.02 18.27 5.14
C ARG A 168 -2.41 17.91 6.57
N TRP A 169 -3.54 17.23 6.78
CA TRP A 169 -4.01 16.85 8.12
C TRP A 169 -3.05 15.89 8.83
N LEU A 170 -2.46 14.93 8.09
CA LEU A 170 -1.45 14.01 8.64
C LEU A 170 -0.20 14.76 9.07
N ARG A 171 0.29 15.71 8.25
CA ARG A 171 1.44 16.56 8.58
C ARG A 171 1.17 17.42 9.83
N GLU A 172 0.00 18.06 9.90
CA GLU A 172 -0.43 18.86 11.08
C GLU A 172 -0.50 18.01 12.35
N ALA A 173 -0.88 16.74 12.23
CA ALA A 173 -0.94 15.79 13.35
C ALA A 173 0.40 15.10 13.67
N GLY A 174 1.45 15.32 12.88
CA GLY A 174 2.75 14.67 13.07
C GLY A 174 2.79 13.19 12.65
N ILE A 175 1.82 12.73 11.83
CA ILE A 175 1.79 11.38 11.29
C ILE A 175 2.50 11.37 9.93
N GLU A 176 3.54 10.53 9.80
CA GLU A 176 4.27 10.38 8.55
C GLU A 176 3.40 9.70 7.48
N LEU A 177 3.34 10.32 6.29
CA LEU A 177 2.65 9.77 5.13
C LEU A 177 3.62 8.98 4.26
N SER A 178 3.30 7.71 4.02
CA SER A 178 3.97 6.83 3.05
C SER A 178 3.01 6.48 1.92
N CYS A 179 3.42 6.69 0.67
CA CYS A 179 2.58 6.50 -0.51
C CYS A 179 3.06 5.35 -1.38
N TYR A 180 2.12 4.57 -1.92
CA TYR A 180 2.39 3.66 -3.04
C TYR A 180 2.01 4.31 -4.35
N VAL A 181 2.87 4.17 -5.36
CA VAL A 181 2.66 4.54 -6.76
C VAL A 181 2.72 3.29 -7.61
N LEU A 182 1.84 3.19 -8.60
CA LEU A 182 1.71 2.00 -9.42
C LEU A 182 1.98 2.33 -10.89
N LEU A 183 3.20 2.05 -11.38
CA LEU A 183 3.57 2.22 -12.78
C LEU A 183 2.70 1.31 -13.66
N GLY A 184 2.39 1.74 -14.86
CA GLY A 184 1.53 1.02 -15.79
C GLY A 184 0.02 1.18 -15.56
N LEU A 185 -0.40 1.83 -14.47
CA LEU A 185 -1.82 1.95 -14.13
C LEU A 185 -2.63 2.80 -15.13
N GLY A 186 -1.97 3.68 -15.86
CA GLY A 186 -2.54 4.46 -16.96
C GLY A 186 -2.72 3.68 -18.27
N GLY A 187 -2.12 2.49 -18.38
CA GLY A 187 -1.99 1.80 -19.66
C GLY A 187 -1.15 2.58 -20.66
N ARG A 188 -1.01 2.06 -21.90
CA ARG A 188 -0.25 2.72 -22.97
C ARG A 188 -0.81 4.09 -23.37
N ASP A 189 -2.13 4.28 -23.26
CA ASP A 189 -2.77 5.48 -23.78
C ASP A 189 -2.60 6.69 -22.85
N GLN A 190 -2.54 6.48 -21.52
CA GLN A 190 -2.56 7.56 -20.56
C GLN A 190 -1.31 7.65 -19.69
N TRP A 191 -0.25 6.89 -19.99
CA TRP A 191 0.91 6.77 -19.11
C TRP A 191 1.61 8.11 -18.82
N ARG A 192 1.79 8.98 -19.86
CA ARG A 192 2.44 10.27 -19.65
C ARG A 192 1.67 11.17 -18.71
N ARG A 193 0.36 11.27 -18.90
CA ARG A 193 -0.51 12.06 -18.04
C ARG A 193 -0.56 11.47 -16.62
N HIS A 194 -0.71 10.15 -16.53
CA HIS A 194 -0.65 9.41 -15.28
C HIS A 194 0.59 9.77 -14.46
N ILE A 195 1.77 9.66 -15.05
CA ILE A 195 3.03 9.91 -14.36
C ILE A 195 3.23 11.40 -14.06
N THR A 196 2.94 12.28 -15.02
CA THR A 196 3.07 13.74 -14.83
C THR A 196 2.19 14.24 -13.67
N GLU A 197 0.93 13.82 -13.63
CA GLU A 197 0.04 14.21 -12.53
C GLU A 197 0.43 13.55 -11.20
N THR A 198 1.02 12.35 -11.25
CA THR A 198 1.55 11.67 -10.05
C THR A 198 2.75 12.42 -9.48
N ALA A 199 3.71 12.81 -10.31
CA ALA A 199 4.86 13.61 -9.88
C ALA A 199 4.40 14.97 -9.30
N ARG A 200 3.47 15.67 -9.96
CA ARG A 200 2.91 16.93 -9.46
C ARG A 200 2.25 16.76 -8.09
N LEU A 201 1.51 15.67 -7.91
CA LEU A 201 0.85 15.40 -6.63
C LEU A 201 1.86 15.09 -5.54
N ILE A 202 2.88 14.28 -5.81
CA ILE A 202 3.97 13.97 -4.86
C ILE A 202 4.71 15.24 -4.46
N ASN A 203 5.10 16.08 -5.43
CA ASN A 203 5.77 17.35 -5.18
C ASN A 203 4.91 18.30 -4.30
N ARG A 204 3.58 18.24 -4.44
CA ARG A 204 2.68 19.07 -3.66
C ARG A 204 2.46 18.56 -2.23
N ILE A 205 2.43 17.24 -2.03
CA ILE A 205 2.13 16.65 -0.71
C ILE A 205 3.36 16.32 0.10
N GLU A 206 4.55 16.24 -0.54
CA GLU A 206 5.84 15.98 0.10
C GLU A 206 5.76 14.85 1.14
N PRO A 207 5.43 13.62 0.74
CA PRO A 207 5.32 12.51 1.68
C PRO A 207 6.71 12.12 2.20
N GLY A 208 6.80 11.55 3.40
CA GLY A 208 8.08 11.07 3.92
C GLY A 208 8.63 9.88 3.11
N PHE A 209 7.75 9.09 2.49
CA PHE A 209 8.14 7.91 1.74
C PHE A 209 7.27 7.68 0.50
N VAL A 210 7.89 7.36 -0.64
CA VAL A 210 7.22 6.92 -1.88
C VAL A 210 7.73 5.54 -2.25
N ARG A 211 6.83 4.57 -2.33
CA ARG A 211 7.15 3.23 -2.80
C ARG A 211 6.56 3.00 -4.19
N VAL A 212 7.42 2.78 -5.16
CA VAL A 212 7.04 2.55 -6.56
C VAL A 212 6.93 1.06 -6.82
N ARG A 213 5.81 0.65 -7.41
CA ARG A 213 5.54 -0.70 -7.87
C ARG A 213 5.10 -0.67 -9.32
N ARG A 214 5.30 -1.76 -10.05
CA ARG A 214 4.63 -1.93 -11.35
C ARG A 214 3.29 -2.63 -11.19
N LEU A 215 2.38 -2.33 -12.08
CA LEU A 215 1.13 -3.06 -12.22
C LEU A 215 1.42 -4.55 -12.47
N TRP A 216 0.76 -5.39 -11.71
CA TRP A 216 0.76 -6.83 -11.89
C TRP A 216 -0.67 -7.33 -11.84
N LEU A 217 -1.13 -7.91 -12.93
CA LEU A 217 -2.48 -8.43 -13.03
C LEU A 217 -2.46 -9.95 -12.81
N HIS A 218 -3.19 -10.40 -11.80
CA HIS A 218 -3.36 -11.82 -11.53
C HIS A 218 -4.32 -12.42 -12.55
N GLY A 219 -3.77 -13.06 -13.61
CA GLY A 219 -4.54 -13.55 -14.74
C GLY A 219 -5.10 -14.96 -14.60
N ASP A 220 -4.52 -15.78 -13.72
CA ASP A 220 -4.81 -17.22 -13.65
C ASP A 220 -5.85 -17.60 -12.61
N VAL A 221 -6.50 -16.64 -11.97
CA VAL A 221 -7.50 -16.90 -10.93
C VAL A 221 -8.88 -16.69 -11.55
N GLU A 222 -9.76 -17.65 -11.39
CA GLU A 222 -11.17 -17.62 -11.85
C GLU A 222 -11.91 -16.34 -11.37
N ASN A 223 -11.41 -15.72 -10.29
CA ASN A 223 -11.82 -14.43 -9.74
C ASN A 223 -10.72 -13.36 -9.86
N GLY A 224 -9.94 -13.36 -10.92
CA GLY A 224 -8.90 -12.37 -11.20
C GLY A 224 -9.41 -10.93 -11.13
N CYS A 225 -8.49 -9.96 -11.03
CA CYS A 225 -8.90 -8.57 -10.95
C CYS A 225 -9.70 -8.15 -12.21
N PRO A 226 -10.71 -7.28 -12.07
CA PRO A 226 -11.55 -6.87 -13.22
C PRO A 226 -10.76 -6.26 -14.38
N LEU A 227 -9.62 -5.63 -14.12
CA LEU A 227 -8.77 -5.04 -15.14
C LEU A 227 -8.16 -6.09 -16.08
N TRP A 228 -7.89 -7.31 -15.57
CA TRP A 228 -7.45 -8.42 -16.42
C TRP A 228 -8.46 -8.79 -17.51
N GLN A 229 -9.75 -8.73 -17.18
CA GLN A 229 -10.81 -8.99 -18.17
C GLN A 229 -10.82 -7.91 -19.25
N GLU A 230 -10.56 -6.63 -18.90
CA GLU A 230 -10.45 -5.54 -19.86
C GLU A 230 -9.23 -5.69 -20.77
N VAL A 231 -8.11 -6.16 -20.23
CA VAL A 231 -6.92 -6.48 -21.07
C VAL A 231 -7.28 -7.55 -22.09
N ARG A 232 -7.95 -8.61 -21.69
CA ARG A 232 -8.38 -9.69 -22.61
C ARG A 232 -9.40 -9.22 -23.64
N ALA A 233 -10.24 -8.27 -23.31
CA ALA A 233 -11.22 -7.68 -24.23
C ALA A 233 -10.60 -6.61 -25.16
N GLY A 234 -9.36 -6.16 -24.90
CA GLY A 234 -8.72 -5.07 -25.63
C GLY A 234 -9.15 -3.67 -25.17
N ASP A 235 -9.94 -3.57 -24.10
CA ASP A 235 -10.42 -2.29 -23.55
C ASP A 235 -9.35 -1.56 -22.71
N PHE A 236 -8.31 -2.28 -22.28
CA PHE A 236 -7.14 -1.76 -21.60
C PHE A 236 -5.88 -2.38 -22.21
N VAL A 237 -4.99 -1.53 -22.72
CA VAL A 237 -3.70 -1.96 -23.23
C VAL A 237 -2.65 -1.76 -22.14
N GLU A 238 -2.13 -2.87 -21.61
CA GLU A 238 -1.08 -2.82 -20.59
C GLU A 238 0.17 -2.10 -21.12
N GLN A 239 0.85 -1.43 -20.22
CA GLN A 239 2.17 -0.88 -20.50
C GLN A 239 3.17 -2.04 -20.69
N ASP A 240 4.00 -1.94 -21.71
CA ASP A 240 5.07 -2.92 -21.91
C ASP A 240 6.23 -2.69 -20.90
N PRO A 241 7.16 -3.66 -20.80
CA PRO A 241 8.27 -3.55 -19.86
C PRO A 241 9.11 -2.29 -20.05
N GLU A 242 9.45 -1.94 -21.30
CA GLU A 242 10.23 -0.73 -21.59
C GLU A 242 9.45 0.54 -21.25
N GLY A 243 8.19 0.61 -21.63
CA GLY A 243 7.31 1.71 -21.29
C GLY A 243 7.17 1.89 -19.78
N THR A 244 7.14 0.80 -19.01
CA THR A 244 7.12 0.86 -17.53
C THR A 244 8.42 1.47 -16.98
N VAL A 245 9.59 1.16 -17.55
CA VAL A 245 10.85 1.78 -17.17
C VAL A 245 10.88 3.28 -17.57
N ARG A 246 10.31 3.63 -18.72
CA ARG A 246 10.16 5.04 -19.13
C ARG A 246 9.18 5.82 -18.24
N GLU A 247 8.19 5.15 -17.66
CA GLU A 247 7.35 5.77 -16.62
C GLU A 247 8.16 6.13 -15.37
N LEU A 248 9.07 5.25 -14.95
CA LEU A 248 9.97 5.52 -13.82
C LEU A 248 10.95 6.65 -14.16
N GLU A 249 11.52 6.65 -15.36
CA GLU A 249 12.37 7.76 -15.85
C GLU A 249 11.64 9.10 -15.75
N LEU A 250 10.47 9.20 -16.36
CA LEU A 250 9.64 10.42 -16.37
C LEU A 250 9.24 10.85 -14.95
N LEU A 251 8.94 9.89 -14.07
CA LEU A 251 8.64 10.18 -12.67
C LEU A 251 9.82 10.87 -11.99
N LEU A 252 11.02 10.29 -12.08
CA LEU A 252 12.24 10.82 -11.48
C LEU A 252 12.62 12.18 -12.07
N GLU A 253 12.45 12.39 -13.38
CA GLU A 253 12.69 13.68 -14.05
C GLU A 253 11.82 14.81 -13.48
N GLN A 254 10.56 14.51 -13.14
CA GLN A 254 9.59 15.51 -12.72
C GLN A 254 9.49 15.68 -11.20
N LEU A 255 10.08 14.76 -10.43
CA LEU A 255 10.15 14.91 -8.98
C LEU A 255 11.15 15.99 -8.59
N GLN A 256 10.75 16.83 -7.62
CA GLN A 256 11.62 17.84 -7.03
C GLN A 256 12.57 17.21 -6.00
N PRO A 257 13.66 17.91 -5.61
CA PRO A 257 14.56 17.44 -4.54
C PRO A 257 13.91 17.59 -3.17
N LEU A 258 13.08 16.62 -2.81
CA LEU A 258 12.30 16.58 -1.58
C LEU A 258 13.01 15.77 -0.47
N GLU A 259 12.61 16.00 0.79
CA GLU A 259 12.96 15.13 1.94
C GLU A 259 12.21 13.79 1.90
N THR A 260 11.84 13.34 0.73
CA THR A 260 11.11 12.10 0.48
C THR A 260 12.07 10.97 0.14
N PHE A 261 12.01 9.85 0.85
CA PHE A 261 12.69 8.64 0.44
C PHE A 261 11.87 7.92 -0.63
N LEU A 262 12.44 7.72 -1.81
CA LEU A 262 11.83 6.93 -2.88
C LEU A 262 12.43 5.52 -2.90
N ALA A 263 11.58 4.49 -3.00
CA ALA A 263 12.02 3.11 -3.17
C ALA A 263 11.25 2.42 -4.31
N CYS A 264 11.98 2.09 -5.36
CA CYS A 264 11.56 1.21 -6.46
C CYS A 264 12.31 -0.13 -6.33
N ASP A 265 12.27 -0.72 -5.13
CA ASP A 265 13.11 -1.84 -4.68
C ASP A 265 12.42 -3.22 -4.69
N HIS A 266 11.21 -3.30 -5.21
CA HIS A 266 10.48 -4.57 -5.24
C HIS A 266 11.01 -5.50 -6.31
N ALA A 267 11.06 -6.81 -5.99
CA ALA A 267 11.62 -7.85 -6.87
C ALA A 267 10.97 -7.94 -8.25
N ASN A 268 9.73 -7.43 -8.40
CA ASN A 268 9.03 -7.41 -9.69
C ASN A 268 9.25 -6.12 -10.50
N ASN A 269 9.91 -5.10 -9.98
CA ASN A 269 10.28 -3.92 -10.76
C ASN A 269 11.44 -4.24 -11.71
N TYR A 270 11.37 -3.76 -12.94
CA TYR A 270 12.40 -4.05 -13.97
C TYR A 270 13.73 -3.37 -13.67
N VAL A 271 13.70 -2.19 -13.06
CA VAL A 271 14.87 -1.47 -12.56
C VAL A 271 14.63 -1.18 -11.09
N GLN A 272 15.67 -1.38 -10.27
CA GLN A 272 15.60 -1.14 -8.83
C GLN A 272 16.48 0.04 -8.49
N VAL A 273 15.85 1.11 -7.98
CA VAL A 273 16.52 2.31 -7.48
C VAL A 273 15.88 2.74 -6.16
N SER A 274 16.68 3.29 -5.26
CA SER A 274 16.17 3.85 -4.01
C SER A 274 17.12 4.90 -3.45
N GLY A 275 16.57 5.91 -2.82
CA GLY A 275 17.34 6.98 -2.23
C GLY A 275 16.48 8.15 -1.76
N LEU A 276 17.13 9.14 -1.14
CA LEU A 276 16.53 10.39 -0.75
C LEU A 276 16.47 11.33 -1.96
N LEU A 277 15.28 11.78 -2.35
CA LEU A 277 15.12 12.58 -3.58
C LEU A 277 15.99 13.84 -3.60
N ARG A 278 16.23 14.47 -2.47
CA ARG A 278 17.11 15.64 -2.36
C ARG A 278 18.56 15.34 -2.74
N GLU A 279 19.03 14.12 -2.44
CA GLU A 279 20.46 13.76 -2.58
C GLU A 279 20.68 12.82 -3.77
N ASP A 280 19.82 11.83 -3.96
CA ASP A 280 20.08 10.67 -4.82
C ASP A 280 19.26 10.67 -6.12
N ARG A 281 18.35 11.65 -6.32
CA ARG A 281 17.44 11.66 -7.48
C ARG A 281 18.17 11.57 -8.81
N ASP A 282 19.22 12.38 -8.98
CA ASP A 282 19.93 12.44 -10.26
C ASP A 282 20.74 11.16 -10.51
N GLN A 283 21.27 10.53 -9.46
CA GLN A 283 21.90 9.21 -9.56
C GLN A 283 20.87 8.14 -9.94
N MET A 284 19.72 8.09 -9.27
CA MET A 284 18.65 7.15 -9.61
C MET A 284 18.18 7.30 -11.06
N LEU A 285 18.07 8.55 -11.53
CA LEU A 285 17.71 8.85 -12.92
C LEU A 285 18.78 8.38 -13.90
N ALA A 286 20.06 8.58 -13.58
CA ALA A 286 21.16 8.06 -14.39
C ALA A 286 21.14 6.53 -14.50
N GLU A 287 20.95 5.81 -13.39
CA GLU A 287 20.83 4.35 -13.38
C GLU A 287 19.68 3.84 -14.26
N VAL A 288 18.53 4.52 -14.24
CA VAL A 288 17.39 4.17 -15.12
C VAL A 288 17.73 4.41 -16.59
N ARG A 289 18.39 5.52 -16.91
CA ARG A 289 18.83 5.86 -18.27
C ARG A 289 19.90 4.91 -18.79
N ASP A 290 20.87 4.55 -17.95
CA ASP A 290 21.90 3.56 -18.29
C ASP A 290 21.28 2.21 -18.63
N PHE A 291 20.26 1.79 -17.87
CA PHE A 291 19.49 0.59 -18.20
C PHE A 291 18.79 0.71 -19.58
N LEU A 292 18.14 1.85 -19.86
CA LEU A 292 17.46 2.09 -21.13
C LEU A 292 18.45 2.18 -22.33
N ALA A 293 19.69 2.56 -22.07
CA ALA A 293 20.76 2.62 -23.08
C ALA A 293 21.41 1.25 -23.36
N LEU A 294 21.13 0.20 -22.56
CA LEU A 294 21.64 -1.14 -22.84
C LEU A 294 21.14 -1.65 -24.21
N PRO A 295 21.91 -2.54 -24.87
CA PRO A 295 21.44 -3.23 -26.07
C PRO A 295 20.08 -3.90 -25.86
N GLU A 296 19.23 -3.86 -26.86
CA GLU A 296 17.86 -4.39 -26.76
C GLU A 296 17.82 -5.82 -26.25
N GLU A 297 18.69 -6.69 -26.77
CA GLU A 297 18.78 -8.10 -26.32
C GLU A 297 19.00 -8.24 -24.82
N ARG A 298 19.83 -7.38 -24.23
CA ARG A 298 20.09 -7.39 -22.78
C ARG A 298 18.86 -6.93 -22.00
N ARG A 299 18.19 -5.88 -22.47
CA ARG A 299 16.94 -5.40 -21.84
C ARG A 299 15.87 -6.48 -21.88
N GLN A 300 15.66 -7.12 -23.06
CA GLN A 300 14.67 -8.18 -23.22
C GLN A 300 14.95 -9.39 -22.31
N ALA A 301 16.20 -9.82 -22.22
CA ALA A 301 16.59 -10.89 -21.30
C ALA A 301 16.24 -10.55 -19.83
N GLN A 302 16.48 -9.31 -19.40
CA GLN A 302 16.16 -8.88 -18.05
C GLN A 302 14.65 -8.76 -17.82
N TYR A 303 13.91 -8.25 -18.81
CA TYR A 303 12.45 -8.19 -18.74
C TYR A 303 11.82 -9.58 -18.61
N ALA A 304 12.33 -10.58 -19.35
CA ALA A 304 11.84 -11.94 -19.27
C ALA A 304 12.08 -12.58 -17.88
N VAL A 305 13.28 -12.38 -17.31
CA VAL A 305 13.62 -12.91 -15.96
C VAL A 305 12.77 -12.27 -14.87
N ILE A 306 12.56 -10.96 -14.93
CA ILE A 306 11.83 -10.22 -13.88
C ILE A 306 10.32 -10.35 -14.11
N GLY A 307 9.87 -10.39 -15.37
CA GLY A 307 8.46 -10.50 -15.71
C GLY A 307 7.76 -11.74 -15.11
N SER A 308 8.52 -12.80 -14.83
CA SER A 308 8.03 -14.01 -14.18
C SER A 308 8.01 -13.95 -12.63
N ARG A 309 8.52 -12.88 -12.02
CA ARG A 309 8.57 -12.74 -10.56
C ARG A 309 7.33 -12.02 -10.03
N ILE A 310 6.75 -12.57 -8.99
CA ILE A 310 5.59 -12.01 -8.27
C ILE A 310 6.05 -11.26 -7.02
#